data_2e26179fa57fffda7e209f3245de8804
#
_entry.id   2e26179fa57fffda7e209f3245de8804
#
_cell.length_a   1.000
_cell.length_b   1.000
_cell.length_c   1.000
_cell.angle_alpha   90.00
_cell.angle_beta   90.00
_cell.angle_gamma   90.00
#
_symmetry.space_group_name_H-M   'P 1'
#
loop_
_entity.id
_entity.type
_entity.pdbx_description
1 polymer ?
#
loop_
_entity_poly.entity_id
_entity_poly.type
_entity_poly.pdbx_seq_one_letter_code
_entity_poly.pdbx_strand_id
1 'polypeptide(L)'
;LKKLRLLVVAGLALVLLVSSGQRYLPLLIQQTSSPHALYLAVMLGSDEALAALSGYAREHQDPYWLQQVAEAGDAGAYYVLALNEGDEARHIALLNQSASGGFAKAQYELALLTDSALKREELLQRAAHQHYLPAMISLYQWYLHQGETAKAAPWLEQAALRDAASALILARQQWQQGLHSKAREGFKLASRLGSKVAQEYVVLIDNHWPAQQAIGWGPDAVATKARHCTMQIQPVVTSLENMRQLIALADEFHHDRRLSELPICLLKPIWLADNRLNCDANWQGQHRLGCDAARMAELPLDDDLSHILVLAPKGKANVHNGIMYLDLTDSYSVFVHELAHFAGFVDEYPLSSELAGQMCHPNLQPPNLIFTLSEEELPLKVDKWRQAGVDWSLAKSRTCNNHPLQAYKASDKLTFMEYHDQAYIPEVYLTLWKQQLADKQQLLPAYINIAQALEQQGNFEQAQHWWQKRDAFYAINSVHPDKNPQHGAVAPD
;
A
#
# COMPACT_ATOMS: atom_id res chain seq x y z
N LEU A 1 -15.28 -64.69 -66.63
CA LEU A 1 -13.97 -63.99 -66.55
C LEU A 1 -14.08 -62.50 -66.20
N LYS A 2 -14.97 -61.68 -66.81
CA LYS A 2 -15.11 -60.25 -66.47
C LYS A 2 -15.61 -60.02 -65.06
N LYS A 3 -16.58 -60.75 -64.54
CA LYS A 3 -17.08 -60.64 -63.14
C LYS A 3 -16.04 -61.04 -62.09
N LEU A 4 -15.21 -62.07 -62.43
CA LEU A 4 -14.13 -62.48 -61.52
C LEU A 4 -13.02 -61.44 -61.43
N ARG A 5 -12.68 -60.76 -62.54
CA ARG A 5 -11.72 -59.67 -62.55
C ARG A 5 -12.23 -58.42 -61.75
N LEU A 6 -13.53 -58.13 -61.86
CA LEU A 6 -14.14 -57.06 -61.09
C LEU A 6 -14.13 -57.30 -59.59
N LEU A 7 -14.41 -58.53 -59.19
CA LEU A 7 -14.35 -58.95 -57.77
C LEU A 7 -12.92 -58.95 -57.23
N VAL A 8 -11.95 -59.37 -58.04
CA VAL A 8 -10.54 -59.31 -57.64
C VAL A 8 -10.05 -57.87 -57.54
N VAL A 9 -10.42 -57.00 -58.45
CA VAL A 9 -10.07 -55.59 -58.39
C VAL A 9 -10.77 -54.85 -57.22
N ALA A 10 -12.06 -55.15 -56.96
CA ALA A 10 -12.78 -54.66 -55.83
C ALA A 10 -12.22 -55.18 -54.48
N GLY A 11 -11.82 -56.42 -54.42
CA GLY A 11 -11.16 -57.02 -53.24
C GLY A 11 -9.78 -56.44 -53.01
N LEU A 12 -8.99 -56.23 -54.06
CA LEU A 12 -7.69 -55.60 -53.98
C LEU A 12 -7.82 -54.08 -53.54
N ALA A 13 -8.80 -53.39 -54.10
CA ALA A 13 -9.10 -52.04 -53.69
C ALA A 13 -9.54 -51.97 -52.20
N LEU A 14 -10.37 -52.90 -51.74
CA LEU A 14 -10.80 -52.99 -50.37
C LEU A 14 -9.62 -53.29 -49.41
N VAL A 15 -8.74 -54.25 -49.80
CA VAL A 15 -7.53 -54.56 -49.03
C VAL A 15 -6.55 -53.41 -49.00
N LEU A 16 -6.40 -52.67 -50.09
CA LEU A 16 -5.59 -51.47 -50.13
C LEU A 16 -6.19 -50.32 -49.27
N LEU A 17 -7.51 -50.17 -49.30
CA LEU A 17 -8.20 -49.19 -48.44
C LEU A 17 -8.11 -49.54 -46.94
N VAL A 18 -8.16 -50.82 -46.58
CA VAL A 18 -8.11 -51.23 -45.16
C VAL A 18 -6.68 -51.39 -44.64
N SER A 19 -5.72 -51.77 -45.47
CA SER A 19 -4.34 -52.05 -45.04
C SER A 19 -3.42 -50.80 -45.10
N SER A 20 -3.69 -49.85 -45.97
CA SER A 20 -2.82 -48.68 -46.17
C SER A 20 -3.18 -47.47 -45.33
N GLY A 21 -4.46 -47.36 -44.87
CA GLY A 21 -4.94 -46.14 -44.21
C GLY A 21 -4.21 -45.79 -42.92
N GLN A 22 -3.88 -46.77 -42.08
CA GLN A 22 -3.29 -46.47 -40.76
C GLN A 22 -1.75 -46.36 -40.76
N ARG A 23 -1.03 -46.99 -41.68
CA ARG A 23 0.45 -46.95 -41.67
C ARG A 23 1.07 -45.74 -42.39
N TYR A 24 0.42 -45.23 -43.41
CA TYR A 24 0.95 -44.12 -44.22
C TYR A 24 0.27 -42.79 -43.93
N LEU A 25 -0.83 -42.83 -43.19
CA LEU A 25 -1.57 -41.62 -42.83
C LEU A 25 -0.70 -40.58 -42.05
N PRO A 26 0.12 -40.99 -41.07
CA PRO A 26 1.02 -40.05 -40.38
C PRO A 26 2.06 -39.41 -41.30
N LEU A 27 2.60 -40.18 -42.25
CA LEU A 27 3.55 -39.67 -43.25
C LEU A 27 2.92 -38.68 -44.23
N LEU A 28 1.67 -38.95 -44.65
CA LEU A 28 0.90 -38.05 -45.52
C LEU A 28 0.55 -36.74 -44.77
N ILE A 29 0.19 -36.82 -43.52
CA ILE A 29 -0.12 -35.66 -42.68
C ILE A 29 1.11 -34.77 -42.52
N GLN A 30 2.30 -35.34 -42.26
CA GLN A 30 3.54 -34.61 -42.16
C GLN A 30 4.00 -33.93 -43.49
N GLN A 31 3.61 -34.49 -44.60
CA GLN A 31 4.04 -33.98 -45.94
C GLN A 31 3.02 -33.12 -46.64
N THR A 32 1.79 -33.02 -46.15
CA THR A 32 0.74 -32.26 -46.82
C THR A 32 0.37 -31.00 -46.03
N SER A 33 0.33 -29.85 -46.66
CA SER A 33 -0.27 -28.64 -46.18
C SER A 33 -1.67 -28.38 -46.73
N SER A 34 -2.21 -29.34 -47.53
CA SER A 34 -3.53 -29.17 -48.14
C SER A 34 -4.64 -29.44 -47.08
N PRO A 35 -5.51 -28.46 -46.81
CA PRO A 35 -6.59 -28.64 -45.86
C PRO A 35 -7.58 -29.72 -46.25
N HIS A 36 -7.80 -29.93 -47.55
CA HIS A 36 -8.68 -31.00 -48.03
C HIS A 36 -8.10 -32.38 -47.77
N ALA A 37 -6.78 -32.56 -47.90
CA ALA A 37 -6.16 -33.85 -47.61
C ALA A 37 -6.16 -34.12 -46.09
N LEU A 38 -5.92 -33.10 -45.27
CA LEU A 38 -6.06 -33.19 -43.80
C LEU A 38 -7.50 -33.54 -43.39
N TYR A 39 -8.49 -32.93 -44.02
CA TYR A 39 -9.90 -33.21 -43.73
C TYR A 39 -10.29 -34.66 -44.06
N LEU A 40 -9.82 -35.19 -45.18
CA LEU A 40 -10.03 -36.63 -45.46
C LEU A 40 -9.42 -37.54 -44.42
N ALA A 41 -8.25 -37.20 -43.90
CA ALA A 41 -7.61 -37.93 -42.82
C ALA A 41 -8.39 -37.83 -41.50
N VAL A 42 -8.98 -36.68 -41.20
CA VAL A 42 -9.90 -36.47 -40.05
C VAL A 42 -11.11 -37.40 -40.19
N MET A 43 -11.72 -37.47 -41.37
CA MET A 43 -12.86 -38.35 -41.65
C MET A 43 -12.49 -39.83 -41.48
N LEU A 44 -11.22 -40.20 -41.60
CA LEU A 44 -10.68 -41.53 -41.34
C LEU A 44 -10.29 -41.77 -39.86
N GLY A 45 -10.58 -40.77 -38.97
CA GLY A 45 -10.36 -40.89 -37.52
C GLY A 45 -8.95 -40.55 -37.08
N SER A 46 -8.21 -39.69 -37.81
CA SER A 46 -6.88 -39.26 -37.39
C SER A 46 -6.94 -38.00 -36.51
N ASP A 47 -6.60 -38.16 -35.23
CA ASP A 47 -6.46 -37.03 -34.28
C ASP A 47 -5.32 -36.09 -34.67
N GLU A 48 -4.22 -36.60 -35.25
CA GLU A 48 -3.11 -35.79 -35.72
C GLU A 48 -3.54 -34.90 -36.89
N ALA A 49 -4.36 -35.40 -37.81
CA ALA A 49 -4.91 -34.62 -38.89
C ALA A 49 -5.90 -33.56 -38.39
N LEU A 50 -6.70 -33.89 -37.39
CA LEU A 50 -7.59 -32.95 -36.75
C LEU A 50 -6.77 -31.78 -36.12
N ALA A 51 -5.73 -32.11 -35.38
CA ALA A 51 -4.85 -31.07 -34.78
C ALA A 51 -4.19 -30.18 -35.86
N ALA A 52 -3.69 -30.76 -36.95
CA ALA A 52 -3.07 -30.05 -38.06
C ALA A 52 -4.08 -29.17 -38.82
N LEU A 53 -5.27 -29.67 -39.12
CA LEU A 53 -6.34 -28.94 -39.80
C LEU A 53 -6.90 -27.83 -38.89
N SER A 54 -7.00 -28.06 -37.59
CA SER A 54 -7.41 -27.06 -36.59
C SER A 54 -6.39 -25.93 -36.51
N GLY A 55 -5.09 -26.24 -36.57
CA GLY A 55 -4.02 -25.25 -36.67
C GLY A 55 -4.17 -24.38 -37.92
N TYR A 56 -4.30 -25.01 -39.07
CA TYR A 56 -4.51 -24.34 -40.34
C TYR A 56 -5.76 -23.41 -40.34
N ALA A 57 -6.91 -23.95 -39.88
CA ALA A 57 -8.17 -23.21 -39.83
C ALA A 57 -8.09 -21.96 -38.96
N ARG A 58 -7.42 -22.05 -37.81
CA ARG A 58 -7.21 -20.92 -36.89
C ARG A 58 -6.22 -19.88 -37.43
N GLU A 59 -5.11 -20.32 -38.03
CA GLU A 59 -4.10 -19.44 -38.59
C GLU A 59 -4.68 -18.59 -39.75
N HIS A 60 -5.51 -19.21 -40.61
CA HIS A 60 -6.11 -18.56 -41.76
C HIS A 60 -7.49 -17.93 -41.47
N GLN A 61 -8.01 -18.17 -40.25
CA GLN A 61 -9.36 -17.72 -39.85
C GLN A 61 -10.46 -18.11 -40.83
N ASP A 62 -10.30 -19.25 -41.53
CA ASP A 62 -11.21 -19.70 -42.57
C ASP A 62 -12.49 -20.27 -41.95
N PRO A 63 -13.66 -19.64 -42.13
CA PRO A 63 -14.91 -20.06 -41.49
C PRO A 63 -15.35 -21.46 -41.91
N TYR A 64 -15.08 -21.87 -43.15
CA TYR A 64 -15.43 -23.19 -43.65
C TYR A 64 -14.63 -24.25 -42.88
N TRP A 65 -13.32 -24.10 -42.83
CA TRP A 65 -12.47 -25.09 -42.13
C TRP A 65 -12.66 -25.08 -40.62
N LEU A 66 -12.90 -23.90 -40.03
CA LEU A 66 -13.27 -23.76 -38.62
C LEU A 66 -14.54 -24.55 -38.30
N GLN A 67 -15.57 -24.48 -39.18
CA GLN A 67 -16.80 -25.24 -38.99
C GLN A 67 -16.54 -26.76 -39.10
N GLN A 68 -15.74 -27.20 -40.08
CA GLN A 68 -15.46 -28.62 -40.28
C GLN A 68 -14.71 -29.23 -39.07
N VAL A 69 -13.69 -28.55 -38.55
CA VAL A 69 -12.93 -29.05 -37.40
C VAL A 69 -13.73 -28.97 -36.10
N ALA A 70 -14.59 -27.94 -35.95
CA ALA A 70 -15.50 -27.83 -34.83
C ALA A 70 -16.49 -29.02 -34.76
N GLU A 71 -17.10 -29.37 -35.90
CA GLU A 71 -17.98 -30.51 -36.03
C GLU A 71 -17.24 -31.86 -35.81
N ALA A 72 -15.96 -31.92 -36.13
CA ALA A 72 -15.09 -33.06 -35.86
C ALA A 72 -14.60 -33.16 -34.41
N GLY A 73 -14.94 -32.19 -33.54
CA GLY A 73 -14.67 -32.25 -32.09
C GLY A 73 -13.66 -31.23 -31.57
N ASP A 74 -13.15 -30.28 -32.38
CA ASP A 74 -12.30 -29.21 -31.88
C ASP A 74 -13.14 -28.13 -31.20
N ALA A 75 -13.24 -28.19 -29.90
CA ALA A 75 -13.96 -27.21 -29.08
C ALA A 75 -13.39 -25.78 -29.23
N GLY A 76 -12.08 -25.64 -29.47
CA GLY A 76 -11.45 -24.34 -29.69
C GLY A 76 -11.86 -23.68 -31.02
N ALA A 77 -12.24 -24.45 -32.05
CA ALA A 77 -12.77 -23.92 -33.29
C ALA A 77 -14.16 -23.31 -33.11
N TYR A 78 -15.05 -23.92 -32.31
CA TYR A 78 -16.31 -23.26 -31.91
C TYR A 78 -16.10 -21.92 -31.23
N TYR A 79 -15.06 -21.81 -30.40
CA TYR A 79 -14.71 -20.53 -29.75
C TYR A 79 -14.30 -19.46 -30.78
N VAL A 80 -13.46 -19.81 -31.75
CA VAL A 80 -13.05 -18.87 -32.82
C VAL A 80 -14.25 -18.46 -33.67
N LEU A 81 -15.14 -19.38 -34.01
CA LEU A 81 -16.39 -19.07 -34.69
C LEU A 81 -17.27 -18.12 -33.88
N ALA A 82 -17.37 -18.34 -32.56
CA ALA A 82 -18.12 -17.45 -31.67
C ALA A 82 -17.56 -16.02 -31.67
N LEU A 83 -16.23 -15.84 -31.65
CA LEU A 83 -15.61 -14.52 -31.69
C LEU A 83 -15.91 -13.71 -32.96
N ASN A 84 -16.17 -14.39 -34.08
CA ASN A 84 -16.47 -13.77 -35.37
C ASN A 84 -17.97 -13.66 -35.64
N GLU A 85 -18.84 -14.11 -34.70
CA GLU A 85 -20.29 -14.09 -34.86
C GLU A 85 -20.86 -12.74 -34.41
N GLY A 86 -21.66 -12.13 -35.27
CA GLY A 86 -22.32 -10.85 -34.98
C GLY A 86 -23.72 -10.97 -34.35
N ASP A 87 -24.35 -12.14 -34.44
CA ASP A 87 -25.62 -12.41 -33.78
C ASP A 87 -25.40 -12.92 -32.36
N GLU A 88 -25.96 -12.25 -31.36
CA GLU A 88 -25.75 -12.54 -29.94
C GLU A 88 -26.24 -13.94 -29.57
N ALA A 89 -27.40 -14.37 -30.07
CA ALA A 89 -27.93 -15.67 -29.73
C ALA A 89 -27.06 -16.80 -30.30
N ARG A 90 -26.55 -16.62 -31.50
CA ARG A 90 -25.64 -17.57 -32.17
C ARG A 90 -24.26 -17.55 -31.54
N HIS A 91 -23.75 -16.38 -31.14
CA HIS A 91 -22.52 -16.27 -30.36
C HIS A 91 -22.58 -17.10 -29.08
N ILE A 92 -23.65 -16.94 -28.27
CA ILE A 92 -23.86 -17.71 -27.05
C ILE A 92 -24.01 -19.21 -27.34
N ALA A 93 -24.67 -19.58 -28.43
CA ALA A 93 -24.81 -20.98 -28.81
C ALA A 93 -23.44 -21.62 -29.15
N LEU A 94 -22.59 -20.95 -29.91
CA LEU A 94 -21.24 -21.40 -30.25
C LEU A 94 -20.33 -21.45 -29.00
N LEU A 95 -20.42 -20.47 -28.09
CA LEU A 95 -19.72 -20.50 -26.79
C LEU A 95 -20.16 -21.72 -25.95
N ASN A 96 -21.45 -22.02 -25.92
CA ASN A 96 -21.97 -23.19 -25.21
C ASN A 96 -21.41 -24.50 -25.80
N GLN A 97 -21.34 -24.63 -27.13
CA GLN A 97 -20.74 -25.79 -27.79
C GLN A 97 -19.25 -25.93 -27.43
N SER A 98 -18.51 -24.82 -27.49
CA SER A 98 -17.10 -24.79 -27.13
C SER A 98 -16.87 -25.15 -25.66
N ALA A 99 -17.65 -24.51 -24.72
CA ALA A 99 -17.57 -24.77 -23.29
C ALA A 99 -17.92 -26.25 -22.94
N SER A 100 -18.94 -26.79 -23.59
CA SER A 100 -19.35 -28.19 -23.44
C SER A 100 -18.28 -29.15 -23.94
N GLY A 101 -17.59 -28.82 -25.03
CA GLY A 101 -16.43 -29.53 -25.55
C GLY A 101 -15.17 -29.41 -24.70
N GLY A 102 -15.22 -28.65 -23.60
CA GLY A 102 -14.14 -28.59 -22.63
C GLY A 102 -13.17 -27.40 -22.80
N PHE A 103 -13.40 -26.47 -23.73
CA PHE A 103 -12.47 -25.37 -23.96
C PHE A 103 -12.52 -24.35 -22.81
N ALA A 104 -11.42 -24.26 -22.05
CA ALA A 104 -11.36 -23.49 -20.80
C ALA A 104 -11.72 -22.00 -20.98
N LYS A 105 -11.27 -21.38 -22.07
CA LYS A 105 -11.55 -19.97 -22.34
C LYS A 105 -13.04 -19.71 -22.60
N ALA A 106 -13.72 -20.61 -23.33
CA ALA A 106 -15.16 -20.54 -23.55
C ALA A 106 -15.96 -20.77 -22.25
N GLN A 107 -15.52 -21.72 -21.42
CA GLN A 107 -16.11 -21.93 -20.08
C GLN A 107 -16.03 -20.66 -19.24
N TYR A 108 -14.88 -20.00 -19.24
CA TYR A 108 -14.68 -18.74 -18.52
C TYR A 108 -15.59 -17.61 -19.04
N GLU A 109 -15.61 -17.38 -20.36
CA GLU A 109 -16.45 -16.33 -20.95
C GLU A 109 -17.95 -16.60 -20.74
N LEU A 110 -18.38 -17.85 -20.89
CA LEU A 110 -19.75 -18.24 -20.60
C LEU A 110 -20.11 -18.04 -19.11
N ALA A 111 -19.16 -18.24 -18.21
CA ALA A 111 -19.35 -17.97 -16.79
C ALA A 111 -19.60 -16.48 -16.51
N LEU A 112 -18.98 -15.58 -17.27
CA LEU A 112 -19.20 -14.14 -17.15
C LEU A 112 -20.57 -13.71 -17.69
N LEU A 113 -21.11 -14.42 -18.67
CA LEU A 113 -22.40 -14.13 -19.32
C LEU A 113 -23.61 -14.73 -18.60
N THR A 114 -23.40 -15.70 -17.69
CA THR A 114 -24.53 -16.38 -17.03
C THR A 114 -25.01 -15.64 -15.78
N ASP A 115 -26.34 -15.51 -15.61
CA ASP A 115 -26.95 -14.96 -14.41
C ASP A 115 -27.00 -15.97 -13.26
N SER A 116 -26.93 -17.25 -13.54
CA SER A 116 -27.00 -18.32 -12.54
C SER A 116 -25.68 -18.44 -11.78
N ALA A 117 -25.70 -18.13 -10.47
CA ALA A 117 -24.53 -18.24 -9.59
C ALA A 117 -23.93 -19.66 -9.58
N LEU A 118 -24.79 -20.69 -9.51
CA LEU A 118 -24.36 -22.11 -9.53
C LEU A 118 -23.67 -22.48 -10.84
N LYS A 119 -24.26 -22.07 -11.98
CA LYS A 119 -23.66 -22.35 -13.30
C LYS A 119 -22.36 -21.59 -13.49
N ARG A 120 -22.30 -20.34 -12.99
CA ARG A 120 -21.07 -19.53 -13.02
C ARG A 120 -19.94 -20.21 -12.28
N GLU A 121 -20.20 -20.64 -11.04
CA GLU A 121 -19.22 -21.35 -10.22
C GLU A 121 -18.74 -22.63 -10.89
N GLU A 122 -19.65 -23.47 -11.41
CA GLU A 122 -19.31 -24.71 -12.12
C GLU A 122 -18.40 -24.44 -13.33
N LEU A 123 -18.75 -23.47 -14.16
CA LEU A 123 -17.97 -23.11 -15.36
C LEU A 123 -16.58 -22.57 -15.01
N LEU A 124 -16.49 -21.70 -13.98
CA LEU A 124 -15.22 -21.20 -13.48
C LEU A 124 -14.35 -22.33 -12.93
N GLN A 125 -14.92 -23.29 -12.16
CA GLN A 125 -14.20 -24.44 -11.64
C GLN A 125 -13.67 -25.32 -12.78
N ARG A 126 -14.49 -25.61 -13.80
CA ARG A 126 -14.08 -26.40 -14.97
C ARG A 126 -12.91 -25.77 -15.72
N ALA A 127 -12.96 -24.45 -15.93
CA ALA A 127 -11.86 -23.70 -16.57
C ALA A 127 -10.61 -23.64 -15.69
N ALA A 128 -10.77 -23.41 -14.37
CA ALA A 128 -9.66 -23.30 -13.43
C ALA A 128 -8.92 -24.63 -13.24
N HIS A 129 -9.62 -25.76 -13.24
CA HIS A 129 -9.01 -27.10 -13.21
C HIS A 129 -8.17 -27.40 -14.45
N GLN A 130 -8.41 -26.70 -15.56
CA GLN A 130 -7.55 -26.73 -16.75
C GLN A 130 -6.40 -25.71 -16.66
N HIS A 131 -6.14 -25.17 -15.49
CA HIS A 131 -5.10 -24.16 -15.24
C HIS A 131 -5.30 -22.85 -16.03
N TYR A 132 -6.55 -22.50 -16.36
CA TYR A 132 -6.84 -21.24 -16.99
C TYR A 132 -6.79 -20.12 -15.96
N LEU A 133 -5.73 -19.30 -16.03
CA LEU A 133 -5.40 -18.29 -15.02
C LEU A 133 -6.55 -17.31 -14.71
N PRO A 134 -7.26 -16.70 -15.70
CA PRO A 134 -8.38 -15.82 -15.41
C PRO A 134 -9.49 -16.48 -14.58
N ALA A 135 -9.78 -17.77 -14.80
CA ALA A 135 -10.79 -18.49 -14.04
C ALA A 135 -10.35 -18.73 -12.59
N MET A 136 -9.05 -19.04 -12.36
CA MET A 136 -8.51 -19.18 -10.99
C MET A 136 -8.64 -17.87 -10.21
N ILE A 137 -8.26 -16.73 -10.83
CA ILE A 137 -8.36 -15.41 -10.22
C ILE A 137 -9.83 -15.08 -9.91
N SER A 138 -10.74 -15.37 -10.87
CA SER A 138 -12.17 -15.12 -10.67
C SER A 138 -12.77 -15.98 -9.56
N LEU A 139 -12.37 -17.26 -9.42
CA LEU A 139 -12.81 -18.11 -8.32
C LEU A 139 -12.30 -17.62 -6.97
N TYR A 140 -11.04 -17.21 -6.90
CA TYR A 140 -10.50 -16.60 -5.70
C TYR A 140 -11.34 -15.40 -5.27
N GLN A 141 -11.62 -14.45 -6.18
CA GLN A 141 -12.43 -13.27 -5.90
C GLN A 141 -13.89 -13.63 -5.56
N TRP A 142 -14.47 -14.60 -6.28
CA TRP A 142 -15.82 -15.07 -6.06
C TRP A 142 -16.02 -15.63 -4.65
N TYR A 143 -15.12 -16.53 -4.20
CA TYR A 143 -15.20 -17.09 -2.85
C TYR A 143 -14.88 -16.08 -1.75
N LEU A 144 -13.97 -15.14 -2.00
CA LEU A 144 -13.73 -14.04 -1.05
C LEU A 144 -14.98 -13.17 -0.85
N HIS A 145 -15.68 -12.85 -1.94
CA HIS A 145 -16.91 -12.04 -1.88
C HIS A 145 -18.02 -12.74 -1.08
N GLN A 146 -18.05 -14.06 -1.10
CA GLN A 146 -18.99 -14.86 -0.31
C GLN A 146 -18.51 -15.14 1.13
N GLY A 147 -17.32 -14.67 1.52
CA GLY A 147 -16.73 -14.95 2.83
C GLY A 147 -16.13 -16.36 2.96
N GLU A 148 -16.08 -17.14 1.87
CA GLU A 148 -15.60 -18.52 1.85
C GLU A 148 -14.07 -18.57 1.66
N THR A 149 -13.31 -17.99 2.57
CA THR A 149 -11.85 -17.85 2.48
C THR A 149 -11.12 -19.18 2.32
N ALA A 150 -11.61 -20.25 2.95
CA ALA A 150 -11.03 -21.59 2.83
C ALA A 150 -11.14 -22.16 1.40
N LYS A 151 -12.20 -21.84 0.68
CA LYS A 151 -12.36 -22.24 -0.74
C LYS A 151 -11.56 -21.33 -1.67
N ALA A 152 -11.35 -20.07 -1.30
CA ALA A 152 -10.58 -19.10 -2.09
C ALA A 152 -9.09 -19.43 -2.11
N ALA A 153 -8.50 -19.79 -0.97
CA ALA A 153 -7.06 -19.95 -0.79
C ALA A 153 -6.37 -20.85 -1.83
N PRO A 154 -6.86 -22.06 -2.15
CA PRO A 154 -6.21 -22.93 -3.14
C PRO A 154 -6.09 -22.30 -4.53
N TRP A 155 -7.08 -21.48 -4.93
CA TRP A 155 -7.07 -20.83 -6.23
C TRP A 155 -6.05 -19.69 -6.29
N LEU A 156 -5.91 -18.93 -5.21
CA LEU A 156 -4.85 -17.93 -5.10
C LEU A 156 -3.46 -18.57 -5.14
N GLU A 157 -3.26 -19.68 -4.43
CA GLU A 157 -1.98 -20.41 -4.43
C GLU A 157 -1.60 -20.89 -5.83
N GLN A 158 -2.55 -21.44 -6.58
CA GLN A 158 -2.30 -21.88 -7.96
C GLN A 158 -2.05 -20.71 -8.91
N ALA A 159 -2.83 -19.63 -8.81
CA ALA A 159 -2.65 -18.43 -9.63
C ALA A 159 -1.30 -17.75 -9.34
N ALA A 160 -0.86 -17.72 -8.10
CA ALA A 160 0.40 -17.11 -7.66
C ALA A 160 1.64 -17.73 -8.33
N LEU A 161 1.57 -18.97 -8.77
CA LEU A 161 2.70 -19.60 -9.48
C LEU A 161 2.97 -19.00 -10.86
N ARG A 162 2.00 -18.26 -11.44
CA ARG A 162 2.05 -17.78 -12.84
C ARG A 162 1.69 -16.30 -13.00
N ASP A 163 1.15 -15.68 -11.95
CA ASP A 163 0.67 -14.30 -11.99
C ASP A 163 1.31 -13.46 -10.88
N ALA A 164 1.94 -12.36 -11.28
CA ALA A 164 2.67 -11.47 -10.38
C ALA A 164 1.77 -10.83 -9.32
N ALA A 165 0.53 -10.45 -9.69
CA ALA A 165 -0.42 -9.83 -8.78
C ALA A 165 -0.91 -10.83 -7.74
N SER A 166 -1.27 -12.05 -8.16
CA SER A 166 -1.69 -13.13 -7.27
C SER A 166 -0.57 -13.54 -6.31
N ALA A 167 0.67 -13.64 -6.81
CA ALA A 167 1.84 -13.93 -5.97
C ALA A 167 2.09 -12.83 -4.92
N LEU A 168 1.93 -11.57 -5.29
CA LEU A 168 2.04 -10.43 -4.39
C LEU A 168 0.95 -10.46 -3.29
N ILE A 169 -0.30 -10.74 -3.68
CA ILE A 169 -1.42 -10.86 -2.73
C ILE A 169 -1.16 -11.99 -1.73
N LEU A 170 -0.78 -13.17 -2.20
CA LEU A 170 -0.47 -14.30 -1.35
C LEU A 170 0.67 -14.00 -0.38
N ALA A 171 1.75 -13.39 -0.86
CA ALA A 171 2.89 -13.02 -0.03
C ALA A 171 2.51 -12.01 1.06
N ARG A 172 1.67 -11.02 0.76
CA ARG A 172 1.15 -10.06 1.76
C ARG A 172 0.29 -10.75 2.82
N GLN A 173 -0.60 -11.66 2.43
CA GLN A 173 -1.40 -12.44 3.38
C GLN A 173 -0.51 -13.28 4.30
N GLN A 174 0.50 -13.95 3.76
CA GLN A 174 1.47 -14.72 4.54
C GLN A 174 2.26 -13.83 5.50
N TRP A 175 2.64 -12.61 5.07
CA TRP A 175 3.31 -11.64 5.92
C TRP A 175 2.44 -11.24 7.12
N GLN A 176 1.16 -10.90 6.87
CA GLN A 176 0.19 -10.54 7.91
C GLN A 176 -0.10 -11.68 8.89
N GLN A 177 0.04 -12.93 8.45
CA GLN A 177 -0.09 -14.13 9.28
C GLN A 177 1.19 -14.48 10.07
N GLY A 178 2.25 -13.65 9.97
CA GLY A 178 3.53 -13.92 10.62
C GLY A 178 4.38 -14.99 9.93
N LEU A 179 3.98 -15.45 8.75
CA LEU A 179 4.73 -16.46 7.96
C LEU A 179 5.84 -15.80 7.13
N HIS A 180 6.71 -15.01 7.79
CA HIS A 180 7.67 -14.10 7.16
C HIS A 180 8.60 -14.79 6.15
N SER A 181 9.09 -15.99 6.43
CA SER A 181 9.95 -16.74 5.50
C SER A 181 9.22 -17.13 4.22
N LYS A 182 7.95 -17.59 4.34
CA LYS A 182 7.11 -17.91 3.17
C LYS A 182 6.76 -16.66 2.38
N ALA A 183 6.39 -15.58 3.08
CA ALA A 183 6.10 -14.29 2.47
C ALA A 183 7.29 -13.75 1.66
N ARG A 184 8.50 -13.82 2.20
CA ARG A 184 9.73 -13.40 1.51
C ARG A 184 9.95 -14.17 0.21
N GLU A 185 9.78 -15.49 0.22
CA GLU A 185 9.87 -16.31 -1.00
C GLU A 185 8.72 -15.99 -1.99
N GLY A 186 7.52 -15.73 -1.49
CA GLY A 186 6.39 -15.25 -2.29
C GLY A 186 6.68 -13.90 -2.96
N PHE A 187 7.25 -12.93 -2.24
CA PHE A 187 7.67 -11.64 -2.82
C PHE A 187 8.77 -11.82 -3.88
N LYS A 188 9.75 -12.71 -3.66
CA LYS A 188 10.76 -13.03 -4.68
C LYS A 188 10.13 -13.65 -5.93
N LEU A 189 9.13 -14.54 -5.77
CA LEU A 189 8.39 -15.08 -6.90
C LEU A 189 7.63 -14.00 -7.66
N ALA A 190 6.86 -13.16 -6.96
CA ALA A 190 6.13 -12.05 -7.57
C ALA A 190 7.08 -11.08 -8.31
N SER A 191 8.26 -10.79 -7.75
CA SER A 191 9.30 -9.99 -8.40
C SER A 191 9.80 -10.63 -9.70
N ARG A 192 10.09 -11.94 -9.70
CA ARG A 192 10.51 -12.68 -10.91
C ARG A 192 9.42 -12.69 -11.99
N LEU A 193 8.14 -12.67 -11.59
CA LEU A 193 7.00 -12.58 -12.48
C LEU A 193 6.72 -11.15 -12.96
N GLY A 194 7.49 -10.15 -12.51
CA GLY A 194 7.46 -8.77 -13.00
C GLY A 194 6.83 -7.74 -12.04
N SER A 195 6.50 -8.09 -10.79
CA SER A 195 6.01 -7.14 -9.82
C SER A 195 7.12 -6.24 -9.28
N LYS A 196 7.12 -4.95 -9.66
CA LYS A 196 8.05 -3.95 -9.12
C LYS A 196 7.85 -3.73 -7.62
N VAL A 197 6.60 -3.72 -7.16
CA VAL A 197 6.26 -3.58 -5.73
C VAL A 197 6.83 -4.74 -4.91
N ALA A 198 6.74 -5.96 -5.42
CA ALA A 198 7.34 -7.10 -4.75
C ALA A 198 8.87 -7.02 -4.70
N GLN A 199 9.50 -6.48 -5.75
CA GLN A 199 10.95 -6.22 -5.76
C GLN A 199 11.34 -5.25 -4.66
N GLU A 200 10.59 -4.14 -4.50
CA GLU A 200 10.79 -3.18 -3.42
C GLU A 200 10.66 -3.85 -2.04
N TYR A 201 9.62 -4.68 -1.83
CA TYR A 201 9.44 -5.39 -0.57
C TYR A 201 10.58 -6.39 -0.27
N VAL A 202 11.11 -7.07 -1.27
CA VAL A 202 12.29 -7.93 -1.08
C VAL A 202 13.46 -7.11 -0.57
N VAL A 203 13.74 -5.96 -1.20
CA VAL A 203 14.83 -5.06 -0.77
C VAL A 203 14.59 -4.53 0.64
N LEU A 204 13.36 -4.12 0.96
CA LEU A 204 12.98 -3.65 2.30
C LEU A 204 13.20 -4.73 3.37
N ILE A 205 12.71 -5.95 3.10
CA ILE A 205 12.84 -7.07 4.03
C ILE A 205 14.31 -7.44 4.21
N ASP A 206 15.08 -7.52 3.13
CA ASP A 206 16.49 -7.92 3.18
C ASP A 206 17.37 -6.89 3.92
N ASN A 207 17.03 -5.60 3.84
CA ASN A 207 17.80 -4.53 4.47
C ASN A 207 17.34 -4.20 5.90
N HIS A 208 16.09 -4.39 6.23
CA HIS A 208 15.50 -3.87 7.47
C HIS A 208 14.83 -4.92 8.37
N TRP A 209 14.67 -6.15 7.90
CA TRP A 209 14.06 -7.23 8.67
C TRP A 209 15.05 -8.38 8.93
N PRO A 210 15.25 -8.82 10.17
CA PRO A 210 14.78 -8.23 11.43
C PRO A 210 15.46 -6.89 11.72
N ALA A 211 14.80 -5.99 12.42
CA ALA A 211 15.21 -4.60 12.66
C ALA A 211 16.63 -4.41 13.25
N GLN A 212 17.22 -5.47 13.80
CA GLN A 212 18.59 -5.46 14.35
C GLN A 212 19.70 -5.38 13.27
N GLN A 213 19.38 -5.61 11.99
CA GLN A 213 20.35 -5.63 10.89
C GLN A 213 20.20 -4.45 9.92
N ALA A 214 19.44 -3.41 10.28
CA ALA A 214 19.29 -2.24 9.41
C ALA A 214 20.65 -1.62 9.10
N ILE A 215 21.16 -1.90 7.91
CA ILE A 215 22.37 -1.32 7.34
C ILE A 215 21.96 0.01 6.72
N GLY A 216 22.47 1.13 7.28
CA GLY A 216 22.38 2.45 6.67
C GLY A 216 20.94 3.02 6.57
N TRP A 217 20.49 3.63 7.62
CA TRP A 217 19.33 4.50 7.59
C TRP A 217 19.76 5.91 7.14
N GLY A 218 19.43 6.27 5.89
CA GLY A 218 19.81 7.54 5.28
C GLY A 218 21.23 7.56 4.65
N PRO A 219 21.52 8.58 3.82
CA PRO A 219 22.76 8.67 3.08
C PRO A 219 24.03 8.74 3.94
N ASP A 220 23.91 9.00 5.25
CA ASP A 220 25.02 9.06 6.20
C ASP A 220 24.61 8.66 7.61
N ALA A 221 24.39 7.37 7.86
CA ALA A 221 24.21 6.87 9.24
C ALA A 221 25.43 7.16 10.15
N VAL A 222 26.56 7.50 9.57
CA VAL A 222 27.78 7.95 10.26
C VAL A 222 27.74 9.47 10.53
N ALA A 223 27.06 10.26 9.70
CA ALA A 223 26.98 11.72 9.87
C ALA A 223 25.95 12.15 10.92
N THR A 224 24.96 11.30 11.25
CA THR A 224 23.96 11.61 12.29
C THR A 224 24.58 11.69 13.70
N LYS A 225 25.65 10.96 13.99
CA LYS A 225 26.40 11.14 15.26
C LYS A 225 27.17 12.48 15.34
N ALA A 226 27.41 13.16 14.23
CA ALA A 226 28.13 14.44 14.19
C ALA A 226 27.22 15.67 14.25
N ARG A 227 25.90 15.54 14.05
CA ARG A 227 24.94 16.64 14.19
C ARG A 227 24.35 16.59 15.60
N HIS A 228 24.46 17.66 16.34
CA HIS A 228 23.75 17.84 17.61
C HIS A 228 22.26 18.06 17.31
N CYS A 229 21.48 16.99 17.19
CA CYS A 229 20.06 17.07 17.02
C CYS A 229 19.37 17.27 18.36
N THR A 230 18.69 18.38 18.52
CA THR A 230 17.86 18.64 19.71
C THR A 230 16.61 17.75 19.71
N MET A 231 16.05 17.53 18.53
CA MET A 231 14.90 16.65 18.34
C MET A 231 15.34 15.36 17.65
N GLN A 232 15.21 14.25 18.35
CA GLN A 232 15.53 12.92 17.87
C GLN A 232 14.25 12.10 17.78
N ILE A 233 13.79 11.83 16.56
CA ILE A 233 12.50 11.19 16.29
C ILE A 233 12.72 9.71 16.01
N GLN A 234 12.13 8.84 16.84
CA GLN A 234 12.13 7.39 16.64
C GLN A 234 10.94 6.99 15.76
N PRO A 235 11.17 6.56 14.50
CA PRO A 235 10.09 6.01 13.71
C PRO A 235 9.70 4.61 14.19
N VAL A 236 8.40 4.34 14.24
CA VAL A 236 7.82 3.02 14.52
C VAL A 236 6.83 2.71 13.41
N VAL A 237 7.04 1.62 12.68
CA VAL A 237 6.21 1.20 11.56
C VAL A 237 5.53 -0.12 11.83
N THR A 238 4.28 -0.26 11.40
CA THR A 238 3.41 -1.40 11.75
C THR A 238 3.08 -2.31 10.56
N SER A 239 3.55 -1.97 9.34
CA SER A 239 3.33 -2.78 8.14
C SER A 239 4.46 -2.63 7.11
N LEU A 240 4.47 -3.50 6.09
CA LEU A 240 5.34 -3.37 4.91
C LEU A 240 5.14 -2.05 4.18
N GLU A 241 3.88 -1.68 4.00
CA GLU A 241 3.47 -0.46 3.33
C GLU A 241 3.94 0.78 4.09
N ASN A 242 3.80 0.76 5.43
CA ASN A 242 4.29 1.86 6.27
C ASN A 242 5.82 1.97 6.25
N MET A 243 6.54 0.84 6.18
CA MET A 243 8.00 0.88 6.06
C MET A 243 8.44 1.51 4.72
N ARG A 244 7.75 1.16 3.63
CA ARG A 244 7.98 1.77 2.32
C ARG A 244 7.70 3.27 2.34
N GLN A 245 6.57 3.68 2.94
CA GLN A 245 6.21 5.09 3.12
C GLN A 245 7.27 5.84 3.93
N LEU A 246 7.70 5.28 5.05
CA LEU A 246 8.73 5.91 5.90
C LEU A 246 10.01 6.18 5.12
N ILE A 247 10.46 5.24 4.29
CA ILE A 247 11.68 5.44 3.49
C ILE A 247 11.49 6.61 2.51
N ALA A 248 10.32 6.70 1.86
CA ALA A 248 10.03 7.82 0.97
C ALA A 248 10.01 9.16 1.72
N LEU A 249 9.31 9.22 2.86
CA LEU A 249 9.25 10.42 3.70
C LEU A 249 10.65 10.83 4.21
N ALA A 250 11.46 9.88 4.62
CA ALA A 250 12.82 10.15 5.10
C ALA A 250 13.74 10.63 3.98
N ASP A 251 13.62 10.06 2.79
CA ASP A 251 14.38 10.52 1.61
C ASP A 251 14.02 11.96 1.24
N GLU A 252 12.72 12.28 1.17
CA GLU A 252 12.26 13.65 0.93
C GLU A 252 12.73 14.61 2.04
N PHE A 253 12.65 14.21 3.31
CA PHE A 253 13.11 15.02 4.44
C PHE A 253 14.61 15.33 4.37
N HIS A 254 15.45 14.34 4.03
CA HIS A 254 16.89 14.54 3.90
C HIS A 254 17.27 15.45 2.73
N HIS A 255 16.44 15.50 1.67
CA HIS A 255 16.67 16.34 0.52
C HIS A 255 15.97 17.71 0.60
N ASP A 256 15.11 17.95 1.61
CA ASP A 256 14.42 19.23 1.78
C ASP A 256 15.36 20.30 2.33
N ARG A 257 15.84 21.16 1.43
CA ARG A 257 16.75 22.26 1.77
C ARG A 257 16.15 23.27 2.75
N ARG A 258 14.82 23.40 2.81
CA ARG A 258 14.12 24.32 3.72
C ARG A 258 14.34 23.92 5.17
N LEU A 259 14.32 22.60 5.44
CA LEU A 259 14.43 22.02 6.78
C LEU A 259 15.86 21.60 7.16
N SER A 260 16.82 21.68 6.23
CA SER A 260 18.19 21.18 6.40
C SER A 260 18.97 21.80 7.55
N GLU A 261 18.59 23.02 7.99
CA GLU A 261 19.22 23.70 9.11
C GLU A 261 18.54 23.45 10.47
N LEU A 262 17.40 22.78 10.48
CA LEU A 262 16.72 22.42 11.72
C LEU A 262 17.47 21.27 12.41
N PRO A 263 17.72 21.33 13.72
CA PRO A 263 18.40 20.28 14.47
C PRO A 263 17.46 19.09 14.76
N ILE A 264 16.93 18.47 13.70
CA ILE A 264 16.00 17.34 13.73
C ILE A 264 16.66 16.14 13.09
N CYS A 265 16.65 15.00 13.77
CA CYS A 265 17.14 13.72 13.25
C CYS A 265 16.08 12.64 13.31
N LEU A 266 16.00 11.84 12.25
CA LEU A 266 15.25 10.59 12.26
C LEU A 266 16.18 9.46 12.72
N LEU A 267 15.80 8.78 13.80
CA LEU A 267 16.50 7.62 14.31
C LEU A 267 16.18 6.36 13.47
N LYS A 268 16.93 5.29 13.72
CA LYS A 268 16.69 4.00 13.07
C LYS A 268 15.27 3.50 13.35
N PRO A 269 14.48 3.10 12.34
CA PRO A 269 13.11 2.68 12.57
C PRO A 269 13.00 1.38 13.35
N ILE A 270 11.94 1.28 14.16
CA ILE A 270 11.49 0.03 14.75
C ILE A 270 10.36 -0.51 13.88
N TRP A 271 10.56 -1.72 13.35
CA TRP A 271 9.58 -2.38 12.51
C TRP A 271 8.83 -3.45 13.29
N LEU A 272 7.53 -3.23 13.49
CA LEU A 272 6.61 -4.16 14.13
C LEU A 272 5.87 -4.96 13.05
N ALA A 273 5.86 -6.28 13.18
CA ALA A 273 5.16 -7.15 12.22
C ALA A 273 3.67 -7.30 12.53
N ASP A 274 3.24 -6.81 13.68
CA ASP A 274 1.90 -6.97 14.22
C ASP A 274 1.34 -5.65 14.77
N ASN A 275 0.05 -5.65 15.11
CA ASN A 275 -0.61 -4.51 15.75
C ASN A 275 -0.38 -4.50 17.27
N ARG A 276 0.83 -4.78 17.76
CA ARG A 276 1.11 -4.78 19.21
C ARG A 276 0.92 -3.43 19.87
N LEU A 277 0.98 -2.33 19.14
CA LEU A 277 0.66 -1.00 19.66
C LEU A 277 -0.84 -0.73 19.76
N ASN A 278 -1.68 -1.65 19.31
CA ASN A 278 -3.15 -1.51 19.32
C ASN A 278 -3.62 -0.19 18.71
N CYS A 279 -3.10 0.15 17.52
CA CYS A 279 -3.46 1.39 16.84
C CYS A 279 -4.89 1.33 16.28
N ASP A 280 -5.64 2.44 16.40
CA ASP A 280 -6.99 2.59 15.90
C ASP A 280 -7.16 3.98 15.24
N ALA A 281 -7.87 4.01 14.11
CA ALA A 281 -8.22 5.24 13.39
C ALA A 281 -9.23 6.14 14.15
N ASN A 282 -9.92 5.59 15.13
CA ASN A 282 -10.85 6.30 16.02
C ASN A 282 -10.44 6.11 17.49
N TRP A 283 -9.17 6.41 17.78
CA TRP A 283 -8.61 6.22 19.11
C TRP A 283 -9.46 6.93 20.17
N GLN A 284 -9.93 6.17 21.15
CA GLN A 284 -10.77 6.66 22.26
C GLN A 284 -12.00 7.48 21.81
N GLY A 285 -12.52 7.22 20.62
CA GLY A 285 -13.70 7.93 20.10
C GLY A 285 -13.43 9.35 19.55
N GLN A 286 -12.18 9.76 19.44
CA GLN A 286 -11.80 11.13 19.03
C GLN A 286 -11.68 11.34 17.52
N HIS A 287 -12.01 10.33 16.69
CA HIS A 287 -11.88 10.37 15.22
C HIS A 287 -10.46 10.73 14.72
N ARG A 288 -9.46 10.36 15.50
CA ARG A 288 -8.03 10.55 15.20
C ARG A 288 -7.29 9.25 15.33
N LEU A 289 -6.21 9.10 14.58
CA LEU A 289 -5.29 7.98 14.72
C LEU A 289 -4.58 8.07 16.06
N GLY A 290 -4.55 6.98 16.79
CA GLY A 290 -3.80 6.85 18.02
C GLY A 290 -3.46 5.39 18.30
N CYS A 291 -2.54 5.18 19.22
CA CYS A 291 -2.09 3.86 19.66
C CYS A 291 -1.93 3.86 21.19
N ASP A 292 -1.86 2.67 21.77
CA ASP A 292 -1.59 2.52 23.20
C ASP A 292 -0.14 2.94 23.53
N ALA A 293 0.01 4.16 24.05
CA ALA A 293 1.31 4.73 24.37
C ALA A 293 2.04 3.96 25.49
N ALA A 294 1.32 3.30 26.39
CA ALA A 294 1.95 2.46 27.42
C ALA A 294 2.72 1.28 26.81
N ARG A 295 2.23 0.70 25.70
CA ARG A 295 2.91 -0.39 24.99
C ARG A 295 4.19 0.07 24.27
N MET A 296 4.36 1.36 24.05
CA MET A 296 5.61 1.90 23.49
C MET A 296 6.77 1.72 24.49
N ALA A 297 6.49 1.67 25.79
CA ALA A 297 7.50 1.40 26.80
C ALA A 297 8.16 0.01 26.68
N GLU A 298 7.50 -0.94 26.00
CA GLU A 298 8.00 -2.30 25.77
C GLU A 298 8.89 -2.41 24.51
N LEU A 299 8.96 -1.34 23.70
CA LEU A 299 9.75 -1.33 22.48
C LEU A 299 11.24 -1.09 22.79
N PRO A 300 12.15 -1.59 21.94
CA PRO A 300 13.57 -1.29 22.02
C PRO A 300 13.87 0.12 21.49
N LEU A 301 13.32 1.11 22.19
CA LEU A 301 13.50 2.53 21.84
C LEU A 301 14.95 2.95 22.06
N ASP A 302 15.44 3.88 21.21
CA ASP A 302 16.77 4.45 21.36
C ASP A 302 16.83 5.32 22.62
N ASP A 303 17.95 5.29 23.35
CA ASP A 303 18.10 6.04 24.59
C ASP A 303 18.12 7.56 24.37
N ASP A 304 18.55 8.00 23.18
CA ASP A 304 18.62 9.41 22.80
C ASP A 304 17.30 9.96 22.21
N LEU A 305 16.25 9.12 22.05
CA LEU A 305 15.00 9.59 21.46
C LEU A 305 14.39 10.74 22.31
N SER A 306 13.74 11.66 21.64
CA SER A 306 12.88 12.67 22.29
C SER A 306 11.43 12.59 21.82
N HIS A 307 11.21 12.24 20.57
CA HIS A 307 9.91 12.18 19.93
C HIS A 307 9.71 10.85 19.21
N ILE A 308 8.47 10.47 18.96
CA ILE A 308 8.12 9.24 18.24
C ILE A 308 7.26 9.58 17.03
N LEU A 309 7.54 8.93 15.90
CA LEU A 309 6.69 8.92 14.71
C LEU A 309 6.12 7.52 14.51
N VAL A 310 4.82 7.37 14.64
CA VAL A 310 4.12 6.11 14.36
C VAL A 310 3.48 6.17 12.98
N LEU A 311 3.82 5.22 12.11
CA LEU A 311 3.11 5.02 10.86
C LEU A 311 2.20 3.80 10.99
N ALA A 312 0.90 4.02 10.82
CA ALA A 312 -0.14 3.01 10.90
C ALA A 312 -0.90 2.90 9.56
N PRO A 313 -1.63 1.79 9.29
CA PRO A 313 -2.26 1.60 7.98
C PRO A 313 -3.35 2.62 7.64
N LYS A 314 -4.08 3.14 8.63
CA LYS A 314 -5.22 4.03 8.41
C LYS A 314 -5.49 4.91 9.63
N GLY A 315 -5.87 6.17 9.39
CA GLY A 315 -6.39 7.11 10.38
C GLY A 315 -6.07 8.55 10.01
N LYS A 316 -6.53 9.51 10.78
CA LYS A 316 -6.24 10.93 10.56
C LYS A 316 -4.92 11.30 11.24
N ALA A 317 -4.01 11.94 10.49
CA ALA A 317 -2.75 12.49 11.01
C ALA A 317 -2.98 13.41 12.21
N ASN A 318 -2.09 13.34 13.18
CA ASN A 318 -2.09 14.24 14.34
C ASN A 318 -0.82 14.08 15.17
N VAL A 319 -0.59 15.07 16.04
CA VAL A 319 0.44 15.04 17.07
C VAL A 319 -0.20 15.13 18.45
N HIS A 320 0.29 14.30 19.38
CA HIS A 320 -0.11 14.34 20.77
C HIS A 320 1.12 14.13 21.69
N ASN A 321 1.49 15.16 22.47
CA ASN A 321 2.55 15.14 23.47
C ASN A 321 3.81 14.36 23.02
N GLY A 322 4.44 14.81 21.95
CA GLY A 322 5.70 14.23 21.46
C GLY A 322 5.56 12.95 20.62
N ILE A 323 4.34 12.52 20.32
CA ILE A 323 4.08 11.40 19.42
C ILE A 323 3.29 11.89 18.22
N MET A 324 3.84 11.70 17.02
CA MET A 324 3.18 11.94 15.74
C MET A 324 2.59 10.63 15.21
N TYR A 325 1.39 10.71 14.68
CA TYR A 325 0.71 9.60 14.02
C TYR A 325 0.42 9.96 12.56
N LEU A 326 0.85 9.10 11.64
CA LEU A 326 0.58 9.23 10.19
C LEU A 326 -0.02 7.93 9.66
N ASP A 327 -0.82 8.03 8.60
CA ASP A 327 -1.33 6.87 7.88
C ASP A 327 -0.72 6.74 6.47
N LEU A 328 -1.11 5.68 5.74
CA LEU A 328 -0.59 5.39 4.40
C LEU A 328 -0.94 6.45 3.34
N THR A 329 -1.93 7.30 3.60
CA THR A 329 -2.36 8.34 2.65
C THR A 329 -1.70 9.68 2.89
N ASP A 330 -1.00 9.82 4.03
CA ASP A 330 -0.35 11.07 4.39
C ASP A 330 0.91 11.31 3.54
N SER A 331 0.94 12.48 2.92
CA SER A 331 2.04 12.94 2.07
C SER A 331 3.19 13.53 2.90
N TYR A 332 4.31 13.80 2.23
CA TYR A 332 5.43 14.51 2.85
C TYR A 332 5.03 15.90 3.38
N SER A 333 4.12 16.60 2.72
CA SER A 333 3.63 17.90 3.20
C SER A 333 2.83 17.78 4.50
N VAL A 334 2.05 16.71 4.67
CA VAL A 334 1.39 16.39 5.96
C VAL A 334 2.44 16.09 7.03
N PHE A 335 3.45 15.28 6.72
CA PHE A 335 4.55 15.04 7.66
C PHE A 335 5.23 16.34 8.13
N VAL A 336 5.52 17.27 7.22
CA VAL A 336 6.14 18.57 7.57
C VAL A 336 5.20 19.42 8.42
N HIS A 337 3.89 19.42 8.14
CA HIS A 337 2.86 20.10 8.93
C HIS A 337 2.83 19.54 10.37
N GLU A 338 2.71 18.22 10.51
CA GLU A 338 2.69 17.57 11.82
C GLU A 338 4.04 17.73 12.58
N LEU A 339 5.15 17.78 11.85
CA LEU A 339 6.48 18.01 12.42
C LEU A 339 6.59 19.40 13.10
N ALA A 340 5.92 20.41 12.56
CA ALA A 340 5.91 21.75 13.14
C ALA A 340 5.15 21.79 14.48
N HIS A 341 4.13 20.94 14.66
CA HIS A 341 3.44 20.84 15.94
C HIS A 341 4.35 20.40 17.09
N PHE A 342 5.38 19.59 16.83
CA PHE A 342 6.37 19.24 17.85
C PHE A 342 7.14 20.48 18.39
N ALA A 343 7.24 21.53 17.58
CA ALA A 343 7.85 22.81 17.99
C ALA A 343 6.82 23.85 18.44
N GLY A 344 5.58 23.44 18.77
CA GLY A 344 4.54 24.31 19.31
C GLY A 344 3.82 25.18 18.29
N PHE A 345 3.99 24.92 16.98
CA PHE A 345 3.17 25.60 15.97
C PHE A 345 1.72 25.16 16.08
N VAL A 346 0.79 26.06 15.79
CA VAL A 346 -0.65 25.84 15.88
C VAL A 346 -1.28 26.01 14.50
N ASP A 347 -2.31 25.22 14.20
CA ASP A 347 -3.07 25.28 12.96
C ASP A 347 -3.62 26.69 12.68
N GLU A 348 -3.48 27.15 11.45
CA GLU A 348 -3.96 28.46 10.98
C GLU A 348 -5.36 28.39 10.32
N TYR A 349 -5.92 27.17 10.16
CA TYR A 349 -7.29 26.94 9.72
C TYR A 349 -8.29 27.03 10.89
N PRO A 350 -9.61 27.14 10.64
CA PRO A 350 -10.61 27.23 11.70
C PRO A 350 -10.63 25.98 12.57
N LEU A 351 -10.33 26.13 13.86
CA LEU A 351 -10.45 25.06 14.83
C LEU A 351 -11.93 24.77 15.17
N SER A 352 -12.24 23.54 15.58
CA SER A 352 -13.53 23.23 16.21
C SER A 352 -13.73 24.09 17.45
N SER A 353 -14.99 24.31 17.86
CA SER A 353 -15.28 25.11 19.05
C SER A 353 -14.60 24.59 20.31
N GLU A 354 -14.48 23.26 20.44
CA GLU A 354 -13.80 22.62 21.55
C GLU A 354 -12.28 22.91 21.55
N LEU A 355 -11.61 22.68 20.42
CA LEU A 355 -10.18 22.97 20.27
C LEU A 355 -9.89 24.47 20.35
N ALA A 356 -10.76 25.32 19.80
CA ALA A 356 -10.62 26.76 19.90
C ALA A 356 -10.71 27.22 21.38
N GLY A 357 -11.57 26.60 22.19
CA GLY A 357 -11.66 26.87 23.63
C GLY A 357 -10.38 26.52 24.39
N GLN A 358 -9.63 25.52 23.94
CA GLN A 358 -8.34 25.14 24.55
C GLN A 358 -7.17 25.97 24.01
N MET A 359 -7.13 26.23 22.71
CA MET A 359 -5.99 26.81 22.03
C MET A 359 -6.04 28.32 21.92
N CYS A 360 -7.22 28.93 21.82
CA CYS A 360 -7.38 30.39 21.70
C CYS A 360 -7.35 31.04 23.09
N HIS A 361 -6.14 31.15 23.65
CA HIS A 361 -5.94 31.72 24.97
C HIS A 361 -4.92 32.90 24.91
N PRO A 362 -5.17 34.05 25.58
CA PRO A 362 -4.30 35.24 25.46
C PRO A 362 -2.88 35.02 25.96
N ASN A 363 -2.68 34.04 26.85
CA ASN A 363 -1.37 33.72 27.41
C ASN A 363 -0.63 32.63 26.60
N LEU A 364 -1.29 31.98 25.65
CA LEU A 364 -0.64 31.03 24.76
C LEU A 364 0.13 31.80 23.68
N GLN A 365 1.40 31.48 23.49
CA GLN A 365 2.29 32.19 22.57
C GLN A 365 2.94 31.22 21.56
N PRO A 366 2.14 30.56 20.69
CA PRO A 366 2.71 29.68 19.67
C PRO A 366 3.62 30.51 18.74
N PRO A 367 4.64 29.88 18.13
CA PRO A 367 5.59 30.60 17.28
C PRO A 367 4.92 31.37 16.14
N ASN A 368 3.96 30.73 15.47
CA ASN A 368 3.32 31.28 14.27
C ASN A 368 2.08 32.15 14.50
N LEU A 369 1.49 32.14 15.68
CA LEU A 369 0.24 32.87 15.95
C LEU A 369 0.36 33.85 17.14
N ILE A 370 -0.46 34.88 17.08
CA ILE A 370 -0.72 35.83 18.17
C ILE A 370 -2.23 35.84 18.42
N PHE A 371 -2.62 35.68 19.68
CA PHE A 371 -4.00 35.80 20.13
C PHE A 371 -4.23 37.10 20.87
N THR A 372 -5.28 37.85 20.53
CA THR A 372 -5.62 39.10 21.17
C THR A 372 -7.13 39.40 21.12
N LEU A 373 -7.62 40.14 22.10
CA LEU A 373 -8.97 40.70 22.13
C LEU A 373 -9.04 42.07 21.42
N SER A 374 -7.92 42.78 21.33
CA SER A 374 -7.84 44.12 20.76
C SER A 374 -6.64 44.25 19.82
N GLU A 375 -6.82 44.95 18.70
CA GLU A 375 -5.73 45.27 17.77
C GLU A 375 -4.71 46.22 18.40
N GLU A 376 -5.07 46.96 19.47
CA GLU A 376 -4.16 47.85 20.20
C GLU A 376 -3.01 47.10 20.89
N GLU A 377 -3.20 45.82 21.23
CA GLU A 377 -2.16 44.98 21.85
C GLU A 377 -1.14 44.42 20.82
N LEU A 378 -1.46 44.45 19.54
CA LEU A 378 -0.63 43.83 18.49
C LEU A 378 0.80 44.36 18.45
N PRO A 379 1.06 45.72 18.57
CA PRO A 379 2.41 46.24 18.49
C PRO A 379 3.39 45.64 19.51
N LEU A 380 2.89 45.22 20.68
CA LEU A 380 3.68 44.59 21.73
C LEU A 380 3.83 43.06 21.48
N LYS A 381 2.81 42.43 20.94
CA LYS A 381 2.80 40.97 20.74
C LYS A 381 3.59 40.51 19.50
N VAL A 382 3.77 41.39 18.50
CA VAL A 382 4.54 41.07 17.27
C VAL A 382 6.05 41.12 17.47
N ASP A 383 6.54 41.53 18.66
CA ASP A 383 7.99 41.63 18.89
C ASP A 383 8.74 40.33 18.68
N LYS A 384 8.15 39.17 18.96
CA LYS A 384 8.75 37.89 18.67
C LYS A 384 9.06 37.70 17.18
N TRP A 385 8.23 38.22 16.27
CA TRP A 385 8.45 38.15 14.82
C TRP A 385 9.47 39.20 14.36
N ARG A 386 9.47 40.38 14.96
CA ARG A 386 10.52 41.42 14.71
C ARG A 386 11.90 40.91 15.12
N GLN A 387 11.99 40.22 16.26
CA GLN A 387 13.25 39.66 16.76
C GLN A 387 13.79 38.51 15.90
N ALA A 388 12.97 37.91 15.05
CA ALA A 388 13.43 36.91 14.09
C ALA A 388 14.40 37.52 13.04
N GLY A 389 14.36 38.84 12.81
CA GLY A 389 15.32 39.52 11.94
C GLY A 389 15.17 39.24 10.45
N VAL A 390 14.04 38.70 10.03
CA VAL A 390 13.68 38.37 8.64
C VAL A 390 12.35 39.00 8.27
N ASP A 391 12.02 39.03 6.99
CA ASP A 391 10.77 39.62 6.49
C ASP A 391 9.54 38.83 6.95
N TRP A 392 8.51 39.56 7.37
CA TRP A 392 7.22 39.03 7.76
C TRP A 392 6.10 40.03 7.46
N SER A 393 4.86 39.56 7.37
CA SER A 393 3.67 40.38 7.14
C SER A 393 2.55 40.01 8.11
N LEU A 394 1.87 41.01 8.69
CA LEU A 394 0.74 40.71 9.59
C LEU A 394 -0.52 40.42 8.81
N ALA A 395 -1.12 39.25 9.09
CA ALA A 395 -2.41 38.87 8.54
C ALA A 395 -3.30 38.24 9.61
N LYS A 396 -4.63 38.31 9.42
CA LYS A 396 -5.60 37.59 10.28
C LYS A 396 -5.53 36.09 9.97
N SER A 397 -5.48 35.27 11.02
CA SER A 397 -5.63 33.83 10.92
C SER A 397 -7.06 33.40 11.26
N ARG A 398 -7.52 32.32 10.65
CA ARG A 398 -8.87 31.77 10.88
C ARG A 398 -8.94 30.86 12.09
N THR A 399 -7.82 30.56 12.75
CA THR A 399 -7.69 29.62 13.87
C THR A 399 -8.81 29.77 14.90
N CYS A 400 -9.08 31.00 15.34
CA CYS A 400 -10.04 31.30 16.39
C CYS A 400 -11.40 31.82 15.87
N ASN A 401 -11.80 31.51 14.65
CA ASN A 401 -13.08 32.00 14.08
C ASN A 401 -14.31 31.67 14.92
N ASN A 402 -14.25 30.61 15.74
CA ASN A 402 -15.34 30.20 16.64
C ASN A 402 -15.08 30.61 18.11
N HIS A 403 -14.23 31.61 18.33
CA HIS A 403 -13.84 32.09 19.65
C HIS A 403 -13.80 33.63 19.69
N PRO A 404 -14.01 34.28 20.86
CA PRO A 404 -13.92 35.76 20.99
C PRO A 404 -12.57 36.36 20.66
N LEU A 405 -11.46 35.62 20.85
CA LEU A 405 -10.11 36.07 20.49
C LEU A 405 -9.93 36.06 18.97
N GLN A 406 -9.24 37.09 18.46
CA GLN A 406 -8.74 37.11 17.09
C GLN A 406 -7.33 36.51 17.05
N ALA A 407 -7.08 35.61 16.10
CA ALA A 407 -5.74 35.12 15.80
C ALA A 407 -5.11 35.90 14.63
N TYR A 408 -3.81 36.14 14.73
CA TYR A 408 -2.99 36.74 13.68
C TYR A 408 -1.79 35.86 13.40
N LYS A 409 -1.32 35.87 12.14
CA LYS A 409 -0.17 35.11 11.65
C LYS A 409 0.87 36.03 11.00
N ALA A 410 2.11 35.57 10.91
CA ALA A 410 3.23 36.36 10.38
C ALA A 410 3.42 36.22 8.86
N SER A 411 2.36 35.92 8.12
CA SER A 411 2.36 35.82 6.65
C SER A 411 0.99 36.15 6.09
N ASP A 412 0.93 36.97 5.04
CA ASP A 412 -0.28 37.22 4.25
C ASP A 412 -0.59 36.18 3.21
N LYS A 413 0.32 35.22 3.01
CA LYS A 413 0.14 34.06 2.09
C LYS A 413 -0.45 32.88 2.84
N LEU A 414 -1.03 31.96 2.07
CA LEU A 414 -1.37 30.62 2.57
C LEU A 414 -0.09 29.88 2.97
N THR A 415 -0.05 29.38 4.19
CA THR A 415 1.11 28.67 4.73
C THR A 415 0.82 27.19 4.85
N PHE A 416 1.86 26.40 5.07
CA PHE A 416 1.75 24.96 5.34
C PHE A 416 0.98 24.65 6.65
N MET A 417 0.85 25.60 7.59
CA MET A 417 0.04 25.47 8.81
C MET A 417 -1.45 25.83 8.60
N GLU A 418 -1.78 26.55 7.52
CA GLU A 418 -3.16 26.86 7.16
C GLU A 418 -3.77 25.79 6.25
N TYR A 419 -2.96 25.18 5.41
CA TYR A 419 -3.37 24.12 4.50
C TYR A 419 -2.21 23.15 4.27
N HIS A 420 -2.35 21.93 4.72
CA HIS A 420 -1.27 20.92 4.71
C HIS A 420 -0.70 20.60 3.32
N ASP A 421 -1.46 20.82 2.24
CA ASP A 421 -0.94 20.64 0.87
C ASP A 421 -0.09 21.83 0.38
N GLN A 422 0.03 22.88 1.18
CA GLN A 422 0.91 24.02 0.86
C GLN A 422 2.35 23.74 1.25
N ALA A 423 3.24 23.82 0.25
CA ALA A 423 4.67 23.66 0.47
C ALA A 423 5.34 24.96 1.02
N TYR A 424 4.62 26.08 1.07
CA TYR A 424 5.19 27.37 1.46
C TYR A 424 5.36 27.48 2.98
N ILE A 425 6.61 27.57 3.41
CA ILE A 425 7.02 27.86 4.78
C ILE A 425 7.60 29.27 4.79
N PRO A 426 6.99 30.24 5.49
CA PRO A 426 7.57 31.59 5.63
C PRO A 426 8.97 31.54 6.28
N GLU A 427 9.89 32.38 5.86
CA GLU A 427 11.25 32.44 6.43
C GLU A 427 11.22 32.73 7.94
N VAL A 428 10.32 33.61 8.37
CA VAL A 428 10.08 33.88 9.79
C VAL A 428 9.69 32.60 10.56
N TYR A 429 8.92 31.69 9.96
CA TYR A 429 8.55 30.42 10.61
C TYR A 429 9.75 29.49 10.74
N LEU A 430 10.59 29.40 9.73
CA LEU A 430 11.84 28.61 9.83
C LEU A 430 12.76 29.14 10.93
N THR A 431 12.89 30.47 11.03
CA THR A 431 13.68 31.10 12.07
C THR A 431 13.12 30.82 13.47
N LEU A 432 11.80 30.99 13.64
CA LEU A 432 11.13 30.69 14.92
C LEU A 432 11.19 29.19 15.25
N TRP A 433 11.04 28.32 14.27
CA TRP A 433 11.17 26.87 14.46
C TRP A 433 12.54 26.51 14.98
N LYS A 434 13.60 27.06 14.37
CA LYS A 434 14.98 26.86 14.82
C LYS A 434 15.20 27.36 16.26
N GLN A 435 14.59 28.52 16.63
CA GLN A 435 14.63 29.05 17.98
C GLN A 435 13.92 28.15 18.99
N GLN A 436 12.72 27.63 18.65
CA GLN A 436 11.99 26.67 19.51
C GLN A 436 12.81 25.39 19.75
N LEU A 437 13.44 24.87 18.70
CA LEU A 437 14.28 23.67 18.82
C LEU A 437 15.58 23.90 19.59
N ALA A 438 16.03 25.14 19.73
CA ALA A 438 17.21 25.46 20.53
C ALA A 438 16.96 25.40 22.04
N ASP A 439 15.68 25.55 22.47
CA ASP A 439 15.28 25.48 23.88
C ASP A 439 14.41 24.23 24.15
N LYS A 440 15.01 23.21 24.75
CA LYS A 440 14.31 21.96 25.08
C LYS A 440 13.12 22.17 26.00
N GLN A 441 13.07 23.27 26.79
CA GLN A 441 11.94 23.58 27.68
C GLN A 441 10.65 23.91 26.90
N GLN A 442 10.77 24.23 25.61
CA GLN A 442 9.63 24.49 24.72
C GLN A 442 9.09 23.24 24.04
N LEU A 443 9.75 22.10 24.21
CA LEU A 443 9.39 20.85 23.55
C LEU A 443 8.66 19.92 24.52
N LEU A 444 7.70 19.16 23.99
CA LEU A 444 6.99 18.12 24.73
C LEU A 444 7.50 16.75 24.28
N PRO A 445 8.43 16.10 25.00
CA PRO A 445 8.96 14.80 24.58
C PRO A 445 7.93 13.68 24.78
N ALA A 446 8.04 12.63 23.98
CA ALA A 446 7.16 11.43 24.01
C ALA A 446 7.12 10.76 25.39
N TYR A 447 8.12 10.97 26.22
CA TYR A 447 8.19 10.46 27.58
C TYR A 447 6.97 10.83 28.43
N ILE A 448 6.42 12.04 28.23
CA ILE A 448 5.23 12.53 28.94
C ILE A 448 4.03 11.64 28.61
N ASN A 449 3.78 11.39 27.34
CA ASN A 449 2.64 10.59 26.89
C ASN A 449 2.75 9.13 27.36
N ILE A 450 3.95 8.56 27.29
CA ILE A 450 4.21 7.18 27.75
C ILE A 450 4.00 7.07 29.26
N ALA A 451 4.53 8.03 30.03
CA ALA A 451 4.38 8.04 31.50
C ALA A 451 2.91 8.15 31.92
N GLN A 452 2.17 9.10 31.31
CA GLN A 452 0.74 9.30 31.60
C GLN A 452 -0.09 8.04 31.26
N ALA A 453 0.19 7.40 30.12
CA ALA A 453 -0.51 6.19 29.72
C ALA A 453 -0.23 5.00 30.70
N LEU A 454 0.99 4.88 31.19
CA LEU A 454 1.34 3.87 32.20
C LEU A 454 0.66 4.16 33.54
N GLU A 455 0.58 5.42 33.98
CA GLU A 455 -0.15 5.81 35.19
C GLU A 455 -1.65 5.47 35.09
N GLN A 456 -2.26 5.76 33.94
CA GLN A 456 -3.68 5.41 33.67
C GLN A 456 -3.94 3.90 33.75
N GLN A 457 -2.92 3.08 33.44
CA GLN A 457 -2.99 1.62 33.57
C GLN A 457 -2.58 1.12 34.97
N GLY A 458 -2.23 2.03 35.90
CA GLY A 458 -1.80 1.67 37.26
C GLY A 458 -0.35 1.20 37.35
N ASN A 459 0.45 1.33 36.31
CA ASN A 459 1.86 0.93 36.28
C ASN A 459 2.79 2.08 36.69
N PHE A 460 2.69 2.50 37.95
CA PHE A 460 3.38 3.68 38.47
C PHE A 460 4.91 3.53 38.50
N GLU A 461 5.44 2.33 38.71
CA GLU A 461 6.89 2.11 38.71
C GLU A 461 7.51 2.38 37.35
N GLN A 462 6.91 1.84 36.30
CA GLN A 462 7.38 2.12 34.95
C GLN A 462 7.14 3.58 34.55
N ALA A 463 6.01 4.16 34.96
CA ALA A 463 5.72 5.58 34.70
C ALA A 463 6.81 6.49 35.31
N GLN A 464 7.26 6.20 36.55
CA GLN A 464 8.33 6.95 37.20
C GLN A 464 9.64 6.94 36.39
N HIS A 465 9.98 5.83 35.75
CA HIS A 465 11.15 5.77 34.86
C HIS A 465 11.03 6.75 33.69
N TRP A 466 9.86 6.85 33.06
CA TRP A 466 9.62 7.76 31.94
C TRP A 466 9.56 9.23 32.39
N TRP A 467 9.06 9.52 33.57
CA TRP A 467 9.15 10.86 34.19
C TRP A 467 10.62 11.26 34.44
N GLN A 468 11.46 10.34 34.90
CA GLN A 468 12.91 10.57 35.04
C GLN A 468 13.60 10.86 33.69
N LYS A 469 13.23 10.14 32.62
CA LYS A 469 13.73 10.45 31.25
C LYS A 469 13.31 11.85 30.80
N ARG A 470 12.08 12.27 31.08
CA ARG A 470 11.62 13.65 30.81
C ARG A 470 12.48 14.67 31.56
N ASP A 471 12.68 14.47 32.85
CA ASP A 471 13.44 15.38 33.67
C ASP A 471 14.91 15.50 33.22
N ALA A 472 15.50 14.36 32.86
CA ALA A 472 16.84 14.31 32.26
C ALA A 472 16.90 15.06 30.89
N PHE A 473 15.87 14.92 30.05
CA PHE A 473 15.79 15.65 28.78
C PHE A 473 15.82 17.17 28.98
N TYR A 474 15.11 17.66 29.99
CA TYR A 474 15.10 19.10 30.31
C TYR A 474 16.39 19.57 31.04
N ALA A 475 17.02 18.70 31.85
CA ALA A 475 18.20 19.07 32.63
C ALA A 475 19.45 19.31 31.77
N ILE A 476 19.58 18.71 30.58
CA ILE A 476 20.75 18.83 29.72
C ILE A 476 21.00 20.29 29.25
N ASN A 477 19.99 21.16 29.30
CA ASN A 477 20.14 22.57 28.92
C ASN A 477 20.34 23.54 30.11
N SER A 478 20.41 23.08 31.36
CA SER A 478 20.53 23.93 32.55
C SER A 478 21.96 24.40 32.85
N VAL A 479 22.91 24.33 31.92
CA VAL A 479 24.30 24.78 32.05
C VAL A 479 24.48 26.25 31.64
N HIS A 480 23.41 27.07 31.59
CA HIS A 480 23.53 28.55 31.59
C HIS A 480 23.03 29.08 32.94
N PRO A 481 23.90 29.74 33.73
CA PRO A 481 23.44 30.40 34.98
C PRO A 481 22.62 31.65 34.64
N ASP A 482 21.57 31.82 35.43
CA ASP A 482 20.69 32.99 35.50
C ASP A 482 19.51 33.04 34.50
N LYS A 483 18.44 32.33 34.87
CA LYS A 483 17.07 32.91 34.83
C LYS A 483 16.12 32.04 35.65
N ASN A 484 15.53 32.62 36.66
CA ASN A 484 14.57 32.10 37.61
C ASN A 484 13.30 31.56 36.91
N PRO A 485 12.84 30.32 37.13
CA PRO A 485 11.62 29.82 36.49
C PRO A 485 10.39 30.19 37.32
N GLN A 486 9.60 31.12 36.79
CA GLN A 486 8.21 31.29 37.20
C GLN A 486 7.32 30.84 36.04
N HIS A 487 6.94 29.60 36.00
CA HIS A 487 5.73 29.17 35.28
C HIS A 487 5.15 27.91 35.93
N GLY A 488 3.95 28.11 36.48
CA GLY A 488 3.13 27.06 37.02
C GLY A 488 2.62 26.11 35.93
N ALA A 489 2.76 24.83 36.17
CA ALA A 489 2.12 23.80 35.40
C ALA A 489 0.60 23.86 35.58
N VAL A 490 -0.12 24.03 34.50
CA VAL A 490 -1.56 23.76 34.44
C VAL A 490 -1.69 22.32 33.93
N ALA A 491 -2.09 21.44 34.83
CA ALA A 491 -2.56 20.10 34.44
C ALA A 491 -3.98 20.24 33.88
N PRO A 492 -4.32 19.55 32.81
CA PRO A 492 -5.71 19.36 32.41
C PRO A 492 -6.26 18.11 33.10
N ASP A 493 -7.43 18.27 33.72
CA ASP A 493 -8.34 17.20 34.12
C ASP A 493 -8.93 16.46 32.89
#